data_132a824291d69cbc06acd70b7fa26a4d
#
_entry.id   132a824291d69cbc06acd70b7fa26a4d
#
_cell.length_a   1.000
_cell.length_b   1.000
_cell.length_c   1.000
_cell.angle_alpha   90.00
_cell.angle_beta   90.00
_cell.angle_gamma   90.00
#
_symmetry.space_group_name_H-M   'P 1'
#
loop_
_entity.id
_entity.type
_entity.pdbx_description
1 polymer ?
#
loop_
_entity_poly.entity_id
_entity_poly.type
_entity_poly.pdbx_seq_one_letter_code
_entity_poly.pdbx_strand_id
1 'polypeptide(L)'
;IKSSAASDVYKRQIRDMLKSFRIKTYDEDTGYGLLRHVLVRRGFSTDEIMVVLVLGSPVMPSKNNFVKALRKLHPEITTVILNVNDKRTSMVLGDRETTIYGKGYIEDVLCGLKFRISSKSFYQINPVQTEKLYGKAMELAGLSGTERVIDAYCGIGTIGMVAAKSAKEVIGVELNPDAVRDAVKNAKHNQMKNIRFYQEDAGRFMEKMAALGEKADVVFM
;
A
#
# COMPACT_ATOMS: atom_id res chain seq x y z
N ILE A 1 3.89 17.40 6.29
CA ILE A 1 2.71 18.20 6.71
C ILE A 1 1.96 18.81 5.51
N LYS A 2 2.58 18.96 4.34
CA LYS A 2 1.84 19.38 3.13
C LYS A 2 0.76 18.36 2.67
N SER A 3 0.82 17.11 3.15
CA SER A 3 -0.14 16.08 2.76
C SER A 3 -1.50 16.21 3.43
N SER A 4 -1.62 16.74 4.64
CA SER A 4 -2.90 16.83 5.35
C SER A 4 -3.83 17.89 4.76
N ALA A 5 -3.33 19.09 4.45
CA ALA A 5 -4.14 20.17 3.89
C ALA A 5 -4.68 19.83 2.49
N ALA A 6 -3.87 19.19 1.63
CA ALA A 6 -4.32 18.75 0.32
C ALA A 6 -5.39 17.65 0.43
N SER A 7 -5.20 16.65 1.33
CA SER A 7 -6.20 15.59 1.53
C SER A 7 -7.54 16.12 2.06
N ASP A 8 -7.52 17.21 2.84
CA ASP A 8 -8.73 17.83 3.38
C ASP A 8 -9.55 18.55 2.30
N VAL A 9 -8.91 19.07 1.26
CA VAL A 9 -9.61 19.63 0.09
C VAL A 9 -10.39 18.53 -0.63
N TYR A 10 -9.75 17.39 -0.94
CA TYR A 10 -10.42 16.24 -1.56
C TYR A 10 -11.60 15.74 -0.73
N LYS A 11 -11.41 15.59 0.58
CA LYS A 11 -12.47 15.13 1.50
C LYS A 11 -13.68 16.06 1.51
N ARG A 12 -13.46 17.38 1.59
CA ARG A 12 -14.55 18.38 1.55
C ARG A 12 -15.32 18.32 0.24
N GLN A 13 -14.63 18.32 -0.88
CA GLN A 13 -15.27 18.30 -2.19
C GLN A 13 -16.00 16.99 -2.46
N ILE A 14 -15.44 15.85 -2.05
CA ILE A 14 -16.16 14.57 -2.09
C ILE A 14 -17.43 14.65 -1.22
N ARG A 15 -17.37 15.23 -0.01
CA ARG A 15 -18.55 15.42 0.86
C ARG A 15 -19.64 16.26 0.17
N ASP A 16 -19.27 17.32 -0.54
CA ASP A 16 -20.24 18.17 -1.25
C ASP A 16 -20.83 17.43 -2.46
N MET A 17 -20.02 16.65 -3.16
CA MET A 17 -20.49 15.78 -4.23
C MET A 17 -21.48 14.72 -3.75
N LEU A 18 -21.30 14.14 -2.54
CA LEU A 18 -22.24 13.17 -1.98
C LEU A 18 -23.64 13.73 -1.90
N LYS A 19 -23.79 15.00 -1.49
CA LYS A 19 -25.10 15.68 -1.42
C LYS A 19 -25.72 15.79 -2.82
N SER A 20 -24.94 16.20 -3.83
CA SER A 20 -25.39 16.34 -5.21
C SER A 20 -25.83 15.01 -5.84
N PHE A 21 -25.16 13.92 -5.46
CA PHE A 21 -25.48 12.56 -5.92
C PHE A 21 -26.48 11.83 -5.01
N ARG A 22 -26.99 12.49 -3.97
CA ARG A 22 -27.91 11.90 -2.97
C ARG A 22 -27.34 10.63 -2.31
N ILE A 23 -26.05 10.58 -2.10
CA ILE A 23 -25.35 9.50 -1.42
C ILE A 23 -25.28 9.85 0.07
N LYS A 24 -25.90 9.04 0.91
CA LYS A 24 -25.84 9.22 2.37
C LYS A 24 -24.52 8.72 2.93
N THR A 25 -23.94 9.48 3.85
CA THR A 25 -22.84 9.00 4.68
C THR A 25 -23.34 7.90 5.62
N TYR A 26 -22.48 6.90 5.83
CA TYR A 26 -22.79 5.80 6.73
C TYR A 26 -22.72 6.27 8.19
N ASP A 27 -23.67 5.85 8.97
CA ASP A 27 -23.75 6.07 10.40
C ASP A 27 -23.42 4.74 11.08
N GLU A 28 -22.36 4.70 11.87
CA GLU A 28 -21.85 3.48 12.50
C GLU A 28 -22.77 2.98 13.63
N ASP A 29 -23.55 3.87 14.25
CA ASP A 29 -24.47 3.52 15.35
C ASP A 29 -25.74 2.85 14.81
N THR A 30 -26.31 3.42 13.76
CA THR A 30 -27.56 2.95 13.16
C THR A 30 -27.35 1.93 12.03
N GLY A 31 -26.18 1.88 11.44
CA GLY A 31 -25.88 1.05 10.27
C GLY A 31 -26.48 1.59 8.96
N TYR A 32 -27.01 2.81 8.96
CA TYR A 32 -27.63 3.43 7.78
C TYR A 32 -26.65 4.29 7.00
N GLY A 33 -26.84 4.29 5.69
CA GLY A 33 -26.01 5.07 4.75
C GLY A 33 -25.12 4.19 3.89
N LEU A 34 -24.39 4.81 2.96
CA LEU A 34 -23.58 4.08 1.99
C LEU A 34 -22.09 4.33 2.15
N LEU A 35 -21.65 5.60 2.14
CA LEU A 35 -20.24 5.92 2.19
C LEU A 35 -19.73 5.96 3.64
N ARG A 36 -18.85 5.02 3.99
CA ARG A 36 -18.24 4.91 5.33
C ARG A 36 -16.99 5.77 5.44
N HIS A 37 -16.02 5.56 4.52
CA HIS A 37 -14.74 6.23 4.58
C HIS A 37 -14.29 6.67 3.19
N VAL A 38 -13.41 7.66 3.15
CA VAL A 38 -12.66 8.06 1.97
C VAL A 38 -11.18 8.02 2.31
N LEU A 39 -10.44 7.15 1.65
CA LEU A 39 -8.98 7.10 1.73
C LEU A 39 -8.40 7.79 0.49
N VAL A 40 -7.51 8.75 0.71
CA VAL A 40 -6.74 9.41 -0.35
C VAL A 40 -5.27 9.07 -0.15
N ARG A 41 -4.63 8.56 -1.19
CA ARG A 41 -3.20 8.26 -1.22
C ARG A 41 -2.56 9.03 -2.37
N ARG A 42 -1.36 9.57 -2.13
CA ARG A 42 -0.58 10.28 -3.14
C ARG A 42 0.84 9.71 -3.16
N GLY A 43 1.35 9.40 -4.35
CA GLY A 43 2.76 9.16 -4.57
C GLY A 43 3.54 10.46 -4.39
N PHE A 44 4.61 10.40 -3.63
CA PHE A 44 5.42 11.59 -3.30
C PHE A 44 6.22 12.07 -4.51
N SER A 45 6.82 11.14 -5.24
CA SER A 45 7.68 11.43 -6.41
C SER A 45 6.91 11.50 -7.71
N THR A 46 5.73 10.85 -7.79
CA THR A 46 4.97 10.73 -9.04
C THR A 46 3.76 11.64 -9.10
N ASP A 47 3.34 12.18 -7.97
CA ASP A 47 2.10 12.93 -7.80
C ASP A 47 0.82 12.14 -8.17
N GLU A 48 0.92 10.84 -8.43
CA GLU A 48 -0.24 9.98 -8.69
C GLU A 48 -1.17 9.94 -7.47
N ILE A 49 -2.47 10.09 -7.71
CA ILE A 49 -3.47 10.13 -6.64
C ILE A 49 -4.46 8.96 -6.78
N MET A 50 -4.60 8.21 -5.70
CA MET A 50 -5.62 7.19 -5.53
C MET A 50 -6.70 7.69 -4.58
N VAL A 51 -7.95 7.52 -4.97
CA VAL A 51 -9.12 7.70 -4.10
C VAL A 51 -9.80 6.36 -3.90
N VAL A 52 -9.96 5.95 -2.64
CA VAL A 52 -10.72 4.75 -2.27
C VAL A 52 -11.99 5.19 -1.57
N LEU A 53 -13.13 4.82 -2.15
CA LEU A 53 -14.46 5.05 -1.57
C LEU A 53 -14.87 3.76 -0.86
N VAL A 54 -14.94 3.80 0.46
CA VAL A 54 -15.34 2.66 1.28
C VAL A 54 -16.84 2.70 1.53
N LEU A 55 -17.53 1.67 1.08
CA LEU A 55 -18.98 1.59 1.09
C LEU A 55 -19.46 0.52 2.08
N GLY A 56 -20.58 0.77 2.72
CA GLY A 56 -21.30 -0.22 3.54
C GLY A 56 -22.08 -1.26 2.73
N SER A 57 -22.16 -1.09 1.40
CA SER A 57 -22.78 -2.06 0.48
C SER A 57 -22.11 -2.03 -0.89
N PRO A 58 -22.23 -3.11 -1.70
CA PRO A 58 -21.52 -3.20 -2.97
C PRO A 58 -22.07 -2.32 -4.09
N VAL A 59 -23.25 -1.73 -3.90
CA VAL A 59 -23.93 -0.96 -4.93
C VAL A 59 -23.80 0.52 -4.68
N MET A 60 -23.09 1.23 -5.58
CA MET A 60 -23.03 2.68 -5.58
C MET A 60 -23.87 3.23 -6.74
N PRO A 61 -24.96 3.96 -6.43
CA PRO A 61 -25.76 4.61 -7.46
C PRO A 61 -24.92 5.61 -8.28
N SER A 62 -25.14 5.64 -9.59
CA SER A 62 -24.50 6.61 -10.49
C SER A 62 -22.96 6.66 -10.41
N LYS A 63 -22.30 5.56 -10.04
CA LYS A 63 -20.85 5.50 -9.83
C LYS A 63 -20.02 6.12 -10.96
N ASN A 64 -20.41 5.86 -12.22
CA ASN A 64 -19.68 6.37 -13.38
C ASN A 64 -19.80 7.89 -13.52
N ASN A 65 -20.97 8.45 -13.23
CA ASN A 65 -21.18 9.90 -13.26
C ASN A 65 -20.47 10.57 -12.08
N PHE A 66 -20.46 9.90 -10.90
CA PHE A 66 -19.71 10.38 -9.74
C PHE A 66 -18.22 10.47 -10.07
N VAL A 67 -17.63 9.43 -10.65
CA VAL A 67 -16.22 9.42 -11.05
C VAL A 67 -15.92 10.49 -12.09
N LYS A 68 -16.81 10.66 -13.11
CA LYS A 68 -16.65 11.73 -14.10
C LYS A 68 -16.65 13.11 -13.45
N ALA A 69 -17.57 13.37 -12.53
CA ALA A 69 -17.65 14.64 -11.80
C ALA A 69 -16.42 14.86 -10.90
N LEU A 70 -15.99 13.82 -10.18
CA LEU A 70 -14.80 13.87 -9.34
C LEU A 70 -13.55 14.22 -10.16
N ARG A 71 -13.36 13.58 -11.30
CA ARG A 71 -12.23 13.84 -12.20
C ARG A 71 -12.30 15.18 -12.92
N LYS A 72 -13.51 15.72 -13.12
CA LYS A 72 -13.66 17.08 -13.65
C LYS A 72 -13.16 18.13 -12.66
N LEU A 73 -13.35 17.88 -11.35
CA LEU A 73 -12.84 18.73 -10.28
C LEU A 73 -11.35 18.47 -10.00
N HIS A 74 -10.92 17.21 -10.16
CA HIS A 74 -9.60 16.71 -9.83
C HIS A 74 -9.02 15.86 -10.95
N PRO A 75 -8.57 16.46 -12.07
CA PRO A 75 -8.01 15.71 -13.21
C PRO A 75 -6.73 14.94 -12.85
N GLU A 76 -6.04 15.33 -11.78
CA GLU A 76 -4.85 14.68 -11.24
C GLU A 76 -5.11 13.32 -10.57
N ILE A 77 -6.38 12.96 -10.29
CA ILE A 77 -6.72 11.62 -9.77
C ILE A 77 -6.45 10.57 -10.85
N THR A 78 -5.53 9.66 -10.55
CA THR A 78 -5.08 8.61 -11.47
C THR A 78 -5.86 7.31 -11.33
N THR A 79 -6.41 7.04 -10.14
CA THR A 79 -7.22 5.83 -9.92
C THR A 79 -8.29 6.03 -8.86
N VAL A 80 -9.45 5.38 -9.05
CA VAL A 80 -10.56 5.37 -8.08
C VAL A 80 -10.99 3.92 -7.86
N ILE A 81 -11.08 3.54 -6.59
CA ILE A 81 -11.43 2.20 -6.14
C ILE A 81 -12.71 2.29 -5.28
N LEU A 82 -13.62 1.37 -5.49
CA LEU A 82 -14.68 1.05 -4.54
C LEU A 82 -14.21 -0.10 -3.66
N ASN A 83 -14.20 0.10 -2.36
CA ASN A 83 -13.98 -0.93 -1.36
C ASN A 83 -15.29 -1.17 -0.63
N VAL A 84 -15.64 -2.43 -0.37
CA VAL A 84 -16.85 -2.79 0.37
C VAL A 84 -16.48 -3.29 1.74
N ASN A 85 -16.89 -2.54 2.75
CA ASN A 85 -16.79 -2.93 4.14
C ASN A 85 -18.20 -2.91 4.77
N ASP A 86 -18.87 -4.05 4.67
CA ASP A 86 -20.22 -4.30 5.19
C ASP A 86 -20.23 -4.92 6.58
N LYS A 87 -19.06 -5.08 7.21
CA LYS A 87 -18.91 -5.66 8.55
C LYS A 87 -18.90 -4.57 9.63
N ARG A 88 -19.40 -4.90 10.82
CA ARG A 88 -19.18 -4.08 12.02
C ARG A 88 -17.76 -4.34 12.54
N THR A 89 -16.83 -3.45 12.21
CA THR A 89 -15.40 -3.59 12.51
C THR A 89 -14.73 -2.23 12.57
N SER A 90 -13.66 -2.11 13.35
CA SER A 90 -12.78 -0.93 13.37
C SER A 90 -11.87 -0.83 12.12
N MET A 91 -11.80 -1.88 11.31
CA MET A 91 -11.03 -1.84 10.08
C MET A 91 -11.67 -0.89 9.06
N VAL A 92 -10.85 -0.02 8.47
CA VAL A 92 -11.33 0.94 7.45
C VAL A 92 -11.69 0.23 6.14
N LEU A 93 -10.82 -0.67 5.67
CA LEU A 93 -11.00 -1.37 4.40
C LEU A 93 -11.61 -2.76 4.61
N GLY A 94 -12.56 -3.10 3.76
CA GLY A 94 -13.10 -4.46 3.66
C GLY A 94 -12.32 -5.32 2.67
N ASP A 95 -12.76 -6.56 2.50
CA ASP A 95 -12.06 -7.56 1.69
C ASP A 95 -12.26 -7.38 0.19
N ARG A 96 -13.42 -6.87 -0.23
CA ARG A 96 -13.83 -6.75 -1.64
C ARG A 96 -13.53 -5.38 -2.20
N GLU A 97 -12.86 -5.35 -3.35
CA GLU A 97 -12.53 -4.12 -4.06
C GLU A 97 -12.84 -4.22 -5.55
N THR A 98 -13.20 -3.09 -6.14
CA THR A 98 -13.41 -2.94 -7.58
C THR A 98 -12.79 -1.62 -8.04
N THR A 99 -11.87 -1.69 -8.97
CA THR A 99 -11.35 -0.50 -9.66
C THR A 99 -12.43 0.02 -10.61
N ILE A 100 -12.86 1.27 -10.39
CA ILE A 100 -13.88 1.93 -11.21
C ILE A 100 -13.31 3.00 -12.14
N TYR A 101 -12.03 3.36 -11.91
CA TYR A 101 -11.26 4.23 -12.80
C TYR A 101 -9.76 3.99 -12.60
N GLY A 102 -9.00 4.04 -13.70
CA GLY A 102 -7.53 3.93 -13.68
C GLY A 102 -7.05 2.49 -13.49
N LYS A 103 -5.80 2.37 -13.03
CA LYS A 103 -5.08 1.08 -12.96
C LYS A 103 -5.26 0.30 -11.65
N GLY A 104 -5.94 0.89 -10.65
CA GLY A 104 -6.19 0.25 -9.34
C GLY A 104 -5.00 0.30 -8.37
N TYR A 105 -3.96 1.04 -8.70
CA TYR A 105 -2.79 1.30 -7.86
C TYR A 105 -2.19 2.64 -8.24
N ILE A 106 -1.34 3.18 -7.39
CA ILE A 106 -0.43 4.28 -7.71
C ILE A 106 1.01 3.79 -7.68
N GLU A 107 1.90 4.52 -8.32
CA GLU A 107 3.33 4.26 -8.26
C GLU A 107 4.03 5.37 -7.48
N ASP A 108 5.12 5.02 -6.81
CA ASP A 108 6.02 5.98 -6.19
C ASP A 108 7.47 5.50 -6.31
N VAL A 109 8.42 6.39 -6.02
CA VAL A 109 9.85 6.06 -6.05
C VAL A 109 10.41 6.23 -4.64
N LEU A 110 11.13 5.20 -4.17
CA LEU A 110 11.82 5.21 -2.88
C LEU A 110 13.20 4.56 -3.05
N CYS A 111 14.26 5.23 -2.61
CA CYS A 111 15.65 4.78 -2.77
C CYS A 111 16.00 4.41 -4.23
N GLY A 112 15.42 5.13 -5.21
CA GLY A 112 15.60 4.87 -6.64
C GLY A 112 14.89 3.63 -7.19
N LEU A 113 14.02 2.98 -6.41
CA LEU A 113 13.19 1.86 -6.82
C LEU A 113 11.74 2.28 -6.99
N LYS A 114 11.05 1.72 -7.98
CA LYS A 114 9.63 1.98 -8.25
C LYS A 114 8.76 0.99 -7.50
N PHE A 115 7.79 1.51 -6.75
CA PHE A 115 6.85 0.70 -5.99
C PHE A 115 5.42 0.95 -6.47
N ARG A 116 4.71 -0.14 -6.75
CA ARG A 116 3.25 -0.13 -6.89
C ARG A 116 2.63 -0.22 -5.52
N ILE A 117 1.72 0.68 -5.25
CA ILE A 117 1.05 0.84 -3.97
C ILE A 117 -0.43 0.62 -4.21
N SER A 118 -0.96 -0.48 -3.71
CA SER A 118 -2.41 -0.77 -3.74
C SER A 118 -3.13 -0.04 -2.60
N SER A 119 -4.46 -0.13 -2.58
CA SER A 119 -5.28 0.44 -1.50
C SER A 119 -4.91 -0.11 -0.12
N LYS A 120 -4.56 -1.41 -0.05
CA LYS A 120 -4.25 -2.16 1.17
C LYS A 120 -2.76 -2.19 1.53
N SER A 121 -1.87 -1.77 0.62
CA SER A 121 -0.43 -1.78 0.89
C SER A 121 -0.07 -0.82 2.02
N PHE A 122 0.71 -1.29 2.99
CA PHE A 122 1.44 -0.37 3.85
C PHE A 122 2.59 0.27 3.05
N TYR A 123 2.70 1.57 3.13
CA TYR A 123 3.79 2.34 2.52
C TYR A 123 4.10 3.53 3.41
N GLN A 124 5.36 3.82 3.63
CA GLN A 124 5.83 4.87 4.52
C GLN A 124 5.35 6.25 4.03
N ILE A 125 4.72 7.00 4.92
CA ILE A 125 4.12 8.31 4.60
C ILE A 125 5.12 9.46 4.49
N ASN A 126 6.35 9.26 4.96
CA ASN A 126 7.44 10.25 4.90
C ASN A 126 8.64 9.67 4.15
N PRO A 127 8.63 9.67 2.80
CA PRO A 127 9.69 9.06 1.99
C PRO A 127 11.08 9.63 2.29
N VAL A 128 11.17 10.94 2.54
CA VAL A 128 12.46 11.60 2.84
C VAL A 128 13.12 11.02 4.10
N GLN A 129 12.32 10.79 5.16
CA GLN A 129 12.85 10.17 6.38
C GLN A 129 13.05 8.66 6.20
N THR A 130 12.20 8.02 5.42
CA THR A 130 12.34 6.59 5.10
C THR A 130 13.65 6.31 4.35
N GLU A 131 14.01 7.15 3.38
CA GLU A 131 15.29 7.02 2.67
C GLU A 131 16.49 7.17 3.60
N LYS A 132 16.44 8.12 4.54
CA LYS A 132 17.49 8.27 5.55
C LYS A 132 17.57 7.05 6.47
N LEU A 133 16.42 6.54 6.93
CA LEU A 133 16.33 5.35 7.78
C LEU A 133 16.89 4.12 7.04
N TYR A 134 16.48 3.90 5.80
CA TYR A 134 16.96 2.78 5.00
C TYR A 134 18.43 2.91 4.67
N GLY A 135 18.92 4.12 4.34
CA GLY A 135 20.34 4.39 4.15
C GLY A 135 21.17 4.03 5.40
N LYS A 136 20.67 4.40 6.59
CA LYS A 136 21.33 4.04 7.86
C LYS A 136 21.28 2.54 8.14
N ALA A 137 20.17 1.89 7.84
CA ALA A 137 20.05 0.43 7.97
C ALA A 137 21.04 -0.31 7.04
N MET A 138 21.19 0.13 5.80
CA MET A 138 22.18 -0.45 4.86
C MET A 138 23.62 -0.22 5.32
N GLU A 139 23.94 0.98 5.82
CA GLU A 139 25.24 1.28 6.41
C GLU A 139 25.58 0.33 7.57
N LEU A 140 24.63 0.15 8.50
CA LEU A 140 24.83 -0.74 9.67
C LEU A 140 24.89 -2.22 9.27
N ALA A 141 24.16 -2.62 8.24
CA ALA A 141 24.18 -3.98 7.72
C ALA A 141 25.51 -4.35 7.04
N GLY A 142 26.27 -3.35 6.54
CA GLY A 142 27.60 -3.56 5.95
C GLY A 142 27.61 -4.53 4.76
N LEU A 143 26.56 -4.52 3.93
CA LEU A 143 26.40 -5.50 2.84
C LEU A 143 27.50 -5.35 1.78
N SER A 144 28.13 -6.48 1.46
CA SER A 144 29.26 -6.58 0.51
C SER A 144 28.97 -7.37 -0.76
N GLY A 145 27.78 -7.95 -0.86
CA GLY A 145 27.34 -8.80 -1.98
C GLY A 145 27.44 -10.29 -1.71
N THR A 146 27.81 -10.68 -0.49
CA THR A 146 27.94 -12.09 -0.09
C THR A 146 26.89 -12.54 0.91
N GLU A 147 26.15 -11.60 1.49
CA GLU A 147 25.25 -11.84 2.59
C GLU A 147 23.89 -12.38 2.14
N ARG A 148 23.34 -13.26 2.98
CA ARG A 148 21.93 -13.65 3.01
C ARG A 148 21.19 -12.77 4.00
N VAL A 149 20.18 -12.04 3.52
CA VAL A 149 19.38 -11.10 4.30
C VAL A 149 17.96 -11.61 4.46
N ILE A 150 17.39 -11.47 5.66
CA ILE A 150 15.96 -11.67 5.93
C ILE A 150 15.32 -10.30 6.18
N ASP A 151 14.22 -10.01 5.47
CA ASP A 151 13.28 -8.92 5.74
C ASP A 151 12.04 -9.54 6.39
N ALA A 152 11.97 -9.49 7.71
CA ALA A 152 11.09 -10.34 8.52
C ALA A 152 9.63 -9.87 8.57
N TYR A 153 9.29 -8.68 8.20
CA TYR A 153 7.92 -8.16 8.08
C TYR A 153 7.87 -7.28 6.86
N CYS A 154 8.14 -7.89 5.71
CA CYS A 154 8.57 -7.17 4.52
C CYS A 154 7.49 -6.28 3.89
N GLY A 155 6.21 -6.46 4.23
CA GLY A 155 5.12 -5.73 3.59
C GLY A 155 5.17 -5.89 2.07
N ILE A 156 5.24 -4.77 1.34
CA ILE A 156 5.39 -4.78 -0.12
C ILE A 156 6.87 -4.85 -0.57
N GLY A 157 7.79 -5.19 0.34
CA GLY A 157 9.19 -5.49 0.08
C GLY A 157 10.11 -4.27 0.00
N THR A 158 9.78 -3.15 0.62
CA THR A 158 10.52 -1.90 0.41
C THR A 158 11.97 -1.97 0.88
N ILE A 159 12.23 -2.32 2.14
CA ILE A 159 13.59 -2.38 2.69
C ILE A 159 14.37 -3.57 2.13
N GLY A 160 13.71 -4.73 1.96
CA GLY A 160 14.34 -5.92 1.38
C GLY A 160 14.84 -5.68 -0.05
N MET A 161 14.06 -4.95 -0.88
CA MET A 161 14.50 -4.61 -2.24
C MET A 161 15.65 -3.60 -2.24
N VAL A 162 15.70 -2.68 -1.26
CA VAL A 162 16.86 -1.79 -1.12
C VAL A 162 18.10 -2.59 -0.76
N ALA A 163 17.99 -3.55 0.18
CA ALA A 163 19.08 -4.45 0.57
C ALA A 163 19.54 -5.34 -0.61
N ALA A 164 18.61 -5.79 -1.44
CA ALA A 164 18.91 -6.65 -2.60
C ALA A 164 19.84 -6.01 -3.62
N LYS A 165 20.03 -4.69 -3.60
CA LYS A 165 21.04 -4.01 -4.45
C LYS A 165 22.47 -4.38 -4.08
N SER A 166 22.71 -4.78 -2.81
CA SER A 166 24.05 -5.01 -2.27
C SER A 166 24.19 -6.34 -1.52
N ALA A 167 23.14 -7.16 -1.45
CA ALA A 167 23.15 -8.49 -0.85
C ALA A 167 23.27 -9.58 -1.92
N LYS A 168 23.79 -10.75 -1.54
CA LYS A 168 23.78 -11.95 -2.38
C LYS A 168 22.35 -12.42 -2.64
N GLU A 169 21.56 -12.55 -1.60
CA GLU A 169 20.15 -12.91 -1.65
C GLU A 169 19.37 -12.27 -0.52
N VAL A 170 18.08 -12.03 -0.79
CA VAL A 170 17.14 -11.51 0.21
C VAL A 170 15.91 -12.41 0.28
N ILE A 171 15.46 -12.66 1.49
CA ILE A 171 14.23 -13.41 1.78
C ILE A 171 13.28 -12.45 2.49
N GLY A 172 12.18 -12.10 1.85
CA GLY A 172 11.09 -11.33 2.45
C GLY A 172 10.04 -12.28 3.02
N VAL A 173 9.63 -12.06 4.27
CA VAL A 173 8.59 -12.84 4.93
C VAL A 173 7.47 -11.90 5.36
N GLU A 174 6.23 -12.23 5.03
CA GLU A 174 5.06 -11.41 5.32
C GLU A 174 3.83 -12.30 5.49
N LEU A 175 3.02 -12.00 6.49
CA LEU A 175 1.82 -12.77 6.80
C LEU A 175 0.66 -12.46 5.83
N ASN A 176 0.57 -11.20 5.39
CA ASN A 176 -0.53 -10.73 4.54
C ASN A 176 -0.32 -11.16 3.07
N PRO A 177 -1.20 -12.03 2.50
CA PRO A 177 -1.04 -12.49 1.13
C PRO A 177 -1.16 -11.38 0.07
N ASP A 178 -1.90 -10.30 0.35
CA ASP A 178 -2.02 -9.17 -0.57
C ASP A 178 -0.69 -8.41 -0.65
N ALA A 179 -0.03 -8.20 0.49
CA ALA A 179 1.27 -7.55 0.55
C ALA A 179 2.35 -8.40 -0.13
N VAL A 180 2.35 -9.72 0.09
CA VAL A 180 3.28 -10.64 -0.61
C VAL A 180 3.10 -10.57 -2.13
N ARG A 181 1.85 -10.58 -2.61
CA ARG A 181 1.59 -10.43 -4.06
C ARG A 181 2.11 -9.11 -4.62
N ASP A 182 1.96 -8.02 -3.86
CA ASP A 182 2.46 -6.71 -4.27
C ASP A 182 3.99 -6.66 -4.20
N ALA A 183 4.63 -7.28 -3.20
CA ALA A 183 6.08 -7.41 -3.11
C ALA A 183 6.68 -8.16 -4.32
N VAL A 184 6.09 -9.28 -4.71
CA VAL A 184 6.51 -10.03 -5.90
C VAL A 184 6.39 -9.19 -7.18
N LYS A 185 5.28 -8.45 -7.34
CA LYS A 185 5.10 -7.54 -8.49
C LYS A 185 6.14 -6.41 -8.49
N ASN A 186 6.44 -5.86 -7.32
CA ASN A 186 7.42 -4.79 -7.16
C ASN A 186 8.84 -5.27 -7.47
N ALA A 187 9.24 -6.45 -6.99
CA ALA A 187 10.54 -7.04 -7.34
C ALA A 187 10.66 -7.28 -8.84
N LYS A 188 9.62 -7.84 -9.47
CA LYS A 188 9.57 -8.05 -10.91
C LYS A 188 9.65 -6.72 -11.69
N HIS A 189 8.93 -5.70 -11.23
CA HIS A 189 8.94 -4.37 -11.85
C HIS A 189 10.33 -3.72 -11.82
N ASN A 190 11.08 -3.95 -10.73
CA ASN A 190 12.46 -3.50 -10.57
C ASN A 190 13.51 -4.50 -11.10
N GLN A 191 13.09 -5.56 -11.81
CA GLN A 191 13.96 -6.57 -12.43
C GLN A 191 14.89 -7.29 -11.44
N MET A 192 14.49 -7.37 -10.18
CA MET A 192 15.28 -8.03 -9.12
C MET A 192 15.16 -9.55 -9.22
N LYS A 193 16.29 -10.24 -9.18
CA LYS A 193 16.37 -11.71 -9.32
C LYS A 193 16.84 -12.40 -8.04
N ASN A 194 17.43 -11.65 -7.12
CA ASN A 194 18.03 -12.13 -5.89
C ASN A 194 17.17 -11.89 -4.65
N ILE A 195 15.85 -11.67 -4.83
CA ILE A 195 14.89 -11.57 -3.73
C ILE A 195 13.72 -12.53 -3.94
N ARG A 196 13.30 -13.18 -2.87
CA ARG A 196 12.13 -14.09 -2.82
C ARG A 196 11.23 -13.71 -1.67
N PHE A 197 9.92 -13.96 -1.82
CA PHE A 197 8.94 -13.64 -0.80
C PHE A 197 8.17 -14.88 -0.40
N TYR A 198 7.93 -15.01 0.90
CA TYR A 198 7.19 -16.11 1.51
C TYR A 198 6.02 -15.57 2.32
N GLN A 199 4.84 -16.17 2.11
CA GLN A 199 3.67 -15.87 2.93
C GLN A 199 3.71 -16.76 4.16
N GLU A 200 4.23 -16.23 5.25
CA GLU A 200 4.29 -16.94 6.52
C GLU A 200 4.45 -15.96 7.69
N ASP A 201 4.20 -16.44 8.91
CA ASP A 201 4.64 -15.77 10.13
C ASP A 201 6.18 -15.77 10.21
N ALA A 202 6.76 -14.59 10.44
CA ALA A 202 8.22 -14.42 10.40
C ALA A 202 8.94 -15.24 11.46
N GLY A 203 8.37 -15.37 12.68
CA GLY A 203 8.95 -16.18 13.75
C GLY A 203 9.01 -17.65 13.36
N ARG A 204 7.87 -18.20 12.88
CA ARG A 204 7.81 -19.60 12.42
C ARG A 204 8.72 -19.88 11.24
N PHE A 205 8.84 -18.92 10.32
CA PHE A 205 9.74 -19.04 9.18
C PHE A 205 11.20 -19.17 9.64
N MET A 206 11.63 -18.28 10.54
CA MET A 206 12.99 -18.30 11.07
C MET A 206 13.27 -19.57 11.92
N GLU A 207 12.29 -20.06 12.70
CA GLU A 207 12.41 -21.34 13.42
C GLU A 207 12.63 -22.51 12.47
N LYS A 208 11.88 -22.58 11.35
CA LYS A 208 12.07 -23.60 10.31
C LYS A 208 13.46 -23.52 9.68
N MET A 209 13.93 -22.32 9.34
CA MET A 209 15.26 -22.14 8.80
C MET A 209 16.32 -22.65 9.78
N ALA A 210 16.22 -22.27 11.07
CA ALA A 210 17.13 -22.73 12.11
C ALA A 210 17.13 -24.25 12.26
N ALA A 211 15.95 -24.89 12.22
CA ALA A 211 15.82 -26.35 12.29
C ALA A 211 16.49 -27.07 11.10
N LEU A 212 16.55 -26.39 9.93
CA LEU A 212 17.24 -26.88 8.72
C LEU A 212 18.75 -26.56 8.72
N GLY A 213 19.27 -25.88 9.76
CA GLY A 213 20.65 -25.43 9.84
C GLY A 213 20.97 -24.24 8.91
N GLU A 214 19.93 -23.61 8.32
CA GLU A 214 20.11 -22.44 7.48
C GLU A 214 20.38 -21.18 8.31
N LYS A 215 21.23 -20.30 7.80
CA LYS A 215 21.64 -19.07 8.48
C LYS A 215 21.35 -17.86 7.62
N ALA A 216 21.12 -16.73 8.27
CA ALA A 216 21.11 -15.41 7.67
C ALA A 216 22.21 -14.56 8.32
N ASP A 217 22.83 -13.68 7.54
CA ASP A 217 23.87 -12.78 8.02
C ASP A 217 23.27 -11.50 8.61
N VAL A 218 22.13 -11.06 8.06
CA VAL A 218 21.41 -9.84 8.48
C VAL A 218 19.91 -10.11 8.53
N VAL A 219 19.26 -9.59 9.55
CA VAL A 219 17.79 -9.60 9.68
C VAL A 219 17.30 -8.17 9.89
N PHE A 220 16.40 -7.72 9.05
CA PHE A 220 15.61 -6.51 9.27
C PHE A 220 14.26 -6.88 9.89
N MET A 221 13.89 -6.13 10.97
CA MET A 221 12.61 -6.31 11.69
C MET A 221 11.95 -4.97 11.98
#